data_3cd1fbb94df9d9d93112bf4a2a7e17fa
#
_entry.id   3cd1fbb94df9d9d93112bf4a2a7e17fa
#
_cell.length_a   1.000
_cell.length_b   1.000
_cell.length_c   1.000
_cell.angle_alpha   90.00
_cell.angle_beta   90.00
_cell.angle_gamma   90.00
#
_symmetry.space_group_name_H-M   'P 1'
#
loop_
_entity.id
_entity.type
_entity.pdbx_description
1 polymer ?
#
loop_
_entity_poly.entity_id
_entity_poly.type
_entity_poly.pdbx_seq_one_letter_code
_entity_poly.pdbx_strand_id
1 'polypeptide(L)'
;MATPTDRLGRVAILWRGDEAARRTTTPETSRFKAVFAALADIGVDAEPVIYEDDVIGAVRAQLATLDGVLVWVNPIHEGRNRANLDALLREVAASGVWVSAHPDVILKMGTKEVLYRTRTMSWGCDTALYRTIEAMRAELPVRLAAGPRVIKRNRGNGGQGVWKVETSSSPDKRPMLRVLDATKDVAERLELDEFLERCVEYFEDDCVIDQPFQARLSEGVVRCYMAGDRCAGFGHQKVKALIDAPVACVDAGPRLYTSNADPRFQRLRRLMEDEWTPQLTSLLDIPRHDLPMIWDADFMLGPPDADGVESYVLGEINVSSVFPIPDEASAEIARRVADRLRSKL
;
A
#
# COMPACT_ATOMS: atom_id res chain seq x y z
N MET A 1 -13.52 -40.04 10.25
CA MET A 1 -14.50 -39.34 9.40
C MET A 1 -15.04 -38.20 10.26
N ALA A 2 -14.56 -36.97 10.01
CA ALA A 2 -15.15 -35.80 10.66
C ALA A 2 -16.56 -35.59 10.11
N THR A 3 -17.50 -35.36 10.99
CA THR A 3 -18.87 -34.95 10.68
C THR A 3 -18.85 -33.71 9.77
N PRO A 4 -19.85 -33.49 8.89
CA PRO A 4 -19.96 -32.26 8.14
C PRO A 4 -20.29 -31.12 9.09
N THR A 5 -19.27 -30.65 9.81
CA THR A 5 -19.33 -29.54 10.74
C THR A 5 -19.29 -28.24 9.94
N ASP A 6 -20.37 -27.51 10.01
CA ASP A 6 -20.55 -26.08 9.78
C ASP A 6 -19.49 -25.41 8.89
N ARG A 7 -19.69 -25.53 7.58
CA ARG A 7 -18.97 -24.65 6.64
C ARG A 7 -19.36 -23.22 6.95
N LEU A 8 -18.38 -22.41 7.31
CA LEU A 8 -18.58 -20.98 7.64
C LEU A 8 -18.93 -20.15 6.39
N GLY A 9 -18.62 -20.67 5.20
CA GLY A 9 -18.89 -20.01 3.94
C GLY A 9 -17.88 -20.36 2.86
N ARG A 10 -18.09 -19.80 1.66
CA ARG A 10 -17.26 -20.01 0.47
C ARG A 10 -16.65 -18.69 0.01
N VAL A 11 -15.35 -18.66 -0.19
CA VAL A 11 -14.64 -17.45 -0.64
C VAL A 11 -13.74 -17.74 -1.85
N ALA A 12 -13.51 -16.73 -2.67
CA ALA A 12 -12.46 -16.77 -3.68
C ALA A 12 -11.19 -16.12 -3.16
N ILE A 13 -10.04 -16.62 -3.63
CA ILE A 13 -8.81 -15.85 -3.72
C ILE A 13 -8.60 -15.50 -5.18
N LEU A 14 -8.64 -14.19 -5.52
CA LEU A 14 -8.58 -13.70 -6.89
C LEU A 14 -7.24 -13.01 -7.15
N TRP A 15 -6.57 -13.41 -8.23
CA TRP A 15 -5.37 -12.73 -8.74
C TRP A 15 -5.31 -12.78 -10.25
N ARG A 16 -4.44 -11.96 -10.84
CA ARG A 16 -4.22 -11.92 -12.29
C ARG A 16 -3.37 -13.12 -12.75
N GLY A 17 -3.78 -13.73 -13.86
CA GLY A 17 -3.08 -14.82 -14.53
C GLY A 17 -3.70 -15.13 -15.87
N ASP A 18 -3.03 -15.93 -16.70
CA ASP A 18 -3.45 -16.33 -18.02
C ASP A 18 -4.44 -17.52 -18.00
N GLU A 19 -4.90 -17.91 -19.19
CA GLU A 19 -5.82 -19.04 -19.36
C GLU A 19 -5.20 -20.38 -18.91
N ALA A 20 -3.89 -20.56 -19.07
CA ALA A 20 -3.20 -21.76 -18.60
C ALA A 20 -3.24 -21.84 -17.07
N ALA A 21 -2.94 -20.74 -16.38
CA ALA A 21 -3.08 -20.63 -14.94
C ALA A 21 -4.52 -20.91 -14.49
N ARG A 22 -5.53 -20.39 -15.23
CA ARG A 22 -6.94 -20.62 -14.92
C ARG A 22 -7.33 -22.10 -14.95
N ARG A 23 -6.74 -22.89 -15.84
CA ARG A 23 -7.04 -24.32 -15.98
C ARG A 23 -6.29 -25.21 -15.00
N THR A 24 -5.11 -24.81 -14.57
CA THR A 24 -4.17 -25.69 -13.85
C THR A 24 -3.97 -25.33 -12.38
N THR A 25 -4.34 -24.12 -11.96
CA THR A 25 -4.09 -23.69 -10.59
C THR A 25 -5.11 -24.32 -9.63
N THR A 26 -4.56 -24.91 -8.57
CA THR A 26 -5.32 -25.41 -7.42
C THR A 26 -4.89 -24.66 -6.16
N PRO A 27 -5.63 -24.76 -5.04
CA PRO A 27 -5.19 -24.22 -3.76
C PRO A 27 -3.75 -24.61 -3.41
N GLU A 28 -3.36 -25.87 -3.63
CA GLU A 28 -2.05 -26.43 -3.25
C GLU A 28 -0.92 -25.95 -4.16
N THR A 29 -1.20 -25.71 -5.44
CA THR A 29 -0.19 -25.23 -6.41
C THR A 29 -0.08 -23.72 -6.45
N SER A 30 -1.02 -23.01 -5.81
CA SER A 30 -1.05 -21.55 -5.76
C SER A 30 0.08 -20.98 -4.89
N ARG A 31 0.56 -19.80 -5.27
CA ARG A 31 1.43 -19.00 -4.39
C ARG A 31 0.76 -18.60 -3.06
N PHE A 32 -0.56 -18.70 -2.96
CA PHE A 32 -1.35 -18.45 -1.75
C PHE A 32 -1.72 -19.72 -0.98
N LYS A 33 -1.05 -20.85 -1.24
CA LYS A 33 -1.34 -22.15 -0.60
C LYS A 33 -1.44 -22.07 0.92
N ALA A 34 -0.63 -21.23 1.58
CA ALA A 34 -0.69 -21.05 3.03
C ALA A 34 -1.99 -20.38 3.49
N VAL A 35 -2.53 -19.43 2.72
CA VAL A 35 -3.83 -18.81 3.02
C VAL A 35 -4.96 -19.80 2.76
N PHE A 36 -4.92 -20.57 1.67
CA PHE A 36 -5.90 -21.63 1.42
C PHE A 36 -5.94 -22.67 2.53
N ALA A 37 -4.76 -23.15 2.97
CA ALA A 37 -4.67 -24.09 4.08
C ALA A 37 -5.25 -23.51 5.36
N ALA A 38 -4.86 -22.27 5.73
CA ALA A 38 -5.36 -21.62 6.94
C ALA A 38 -6.88 -21.40 6.92
N LEU A 39 -7.47 -21.11 5.76
CA LEU A 39 -8.93 -21.01 5.59
C LEU A 39 -9.61 -22.38 5.76
N ALA A 40 -9.06 -23.43 5.15
CA ALA A 40 -9.59 -24.78 5.29
C ALA A 40 -9.55 -25.29 6.73
N ASP A 41 -8.47 -25.00 7.48
CA ASP A 41 -8.31 -25.40 8.89
C ASP A 41 -9.39 -24.83 9.80
N ILE A 42 -10.05 -23.73 9.43
CA ILE A 42 -11.13 -23.10 10.21
C ILE A 42 -12.51 -23.27 9.58
N GLY A 43 -12.65 -24.15 8.58
CA GLY A 43 -13.94 -24.50 7.98
C GLY A 43 -14.43 -23.50 6.92
N VAL A 44 -13.57 -22.67 6.35
CA VAL A 44 -13.87 -21.81 5.21
C VAL A 44 -13.44 -22.52 3.92
N ASP A 45 -14.40 -22.73 3.01
CA ASP A 45 -14.14 -23.28 1.68
C ASP A 45 -13.60 -22.19 0.77
N ALA A 46 -12.38 -22.36 0.25
CA ALA A 46 -11.72 -21.35 -0.57
C ALA A 46 -11.30 -21.89 -1.93
N GLU A 47 -11.59 -21.15 -3.00
CA GLU A 47 -11.24 -21.53 -4.34
C GLU A 47 -10.42 -20.46 -5.08
N PRO A 48 -9.52 -20.84 -6.02
CA PRO A 48 -8.77 -19.90 -6.83
C PRO A 48 -9.67 -19.30 -7.92
N VAL A 49 -9.54 -17.97 -8.10
CA VAL A 49 -10.15 -17.25 -9.24
C VAL A 49 -9.05 -16.49 -9.97
N ILE A 50 -8.80 -16.93 -11.20
CA ILE A 50 -7.80 -16.32 -12.06
C ILE A 50 -8.50 -15.32 -12.98
N TYR A 51 -8.05 -14.06 -12.90
CA TYR A 51 -8.63 -12.94 -13.64
C TYR A 51 -7.73 -12.54 -14.81
N GLU A 52 -8.35 -12.37 -15.97
CA GLU A 52 -7.92 -11.61 -17.13
C GLU A 52 -9.14 -10.90 -17.72
N ASP A 53 -8.90 -9.79 -18.43
CA ASP A 53 -9.99 -8.98 -19.00
C ASP A 53 -10.84 -9.80 -20.00
N ASP A 54 -10.21 -10.69 -20.77
CA ASP A 54 -10.89 -11.53 -21.79
C ASP A 54 -11.85 -12.56 -21.19
N VAL A 55 -11.69 -12.91 -19.92
CA VAL A 55 -12.53 -13.92 -19.24
C VAL A 55 -13.44 -13.32 -18.16
N ILE A 56 -13.63 -12.01 -18.17
CA ILE A 56 -14.39 -11.27 -17.14
C ILE A 56 -15.80 -11.84 -16.92
N GLY A 57 -16.47 -12.30 -17.98
CA GLY A 57 -17.80 -12.92 -17.88
C GLY A 57 -17.80 -14.22 -17.08
N ALA A 58 -16.79 -15.07 -17.27
CA ALA A 58 -16.65 -16.32 -16.53
C ALA A 58 -16.25 -16.05 -15.05
N VAL A 59 -15.41 -15.05 -14.81
CA VAL A 59 -15.05 -14.60 -13.45
C VAL A 59 -16.30 -14.08 -12.73
N ARG A 60 -17.13 -13.26 -13.38
CA ARG A 60 -18.41 -12.78 -12.83
C ARG A 60 -19.29 -13.94 -12.39
N ALA A 61 -19.50 -14.92 -13.26
CA ALA A 61 -20.34 -16.08 -12.96
C ALA A 61 -19.82 -16.89 -11.77
N GLN A 62 -18.50 -17.04 -11.66
CA GLN A 62 -17.87 -17.74 -10.54
C GLN A 62 -18.05 -16.95 -9.23
N LEU A 63 -17.75 -15.66 -9.21
CA LEU A 63 -17.86 -14.83 -8.02
C LEU A 63 -19.29 -14.71 -7.49
N ALA A 64 -20.29 -14.71 -8.37
CA ALA A 64 -21.71 -14.63 -7.98
C ALA A 64 -22.22 -15.80 -7.14
N THR A 65 -21.47 -16.91 -7.05
CA THR A 65 -21.83 -18.10 -6.27
C THR A 65 -21.18 -18.16 -4.91
N LEU A 66 -20.42 -17.13 -4.52
CA LEU A 66 -19.58 -17.11 -3.33
C LEU A 66 -20.08 -16.09 -2.30
N ASP A 67 -19.66 -16.27 -1.04
CA ASP A 67 -19.96 -15.35 0.05
C ASP A 67 -18.98 -14.18 0.10
N GLY A 68 -17.77 -14.37 -0.44
CA GLY A 68 -16.76 -13.33 -0.47
C GLY A 68 -15.63 -13.58 -1.46
N VAL A 69 -14.85 -12.52 -1.72
CA VAL A 69 -13.64 -12.57 -2.53
C VAL A 69 -12.51 -11.78 -1.90
N LEU A 70 -11.34 -12.40 -1.79
CA LEU A 70 -10.08 -11.78 -1.40
C LEU A 70 -9.30 -11.45 -2.67
N VAL A 71 -8.99 -10.17 -2.89
CA VAL A 71 -8.44 -9.69 -4.16
C VAL A 71 -6.96 -9.37 -4.03
N TRP A 72 -6.13 -10.07 -4.81
CA TRP A 72 -4.69 -9.84 -4.92
C TRP A 72 -4.31 -9.44 -6.36
N VAL A 73 -4.76 -8.26 -6.77
CA VAL A 73 -4.42 -7.72 -8.10
C VAL A 73 -3.78 -6.36 -7.92
N ASN A 74 -2.55 -6.21 -8.40
CA ASN A 74 -1.84 -4.94 -8.39
C ASN A 74 -2.64 -3.87 -9.17
N PRO A 75 -2.80 -2.66 -8.63
CA PRO A 75 -3.47 -1.55 -9.32
C PRO A 75 -2.91 -1.23 -10.70
N ILE A 76 -1.60 -1.36 -10.86
CA ILE A 76 -0.91 -1.19 -12.15
C ILE A 76 0.05 -2.38 -12.33
N HIS A 77 -0.11 -3.13 -13.41
CA HIS A 77 0.74 -4.26 -13.75
C HIS A 77 1.09 -4.21 -15.24
N GLU A 78 2.37 -4.07 -15.57
CA GLU A 78 2.85 -3.98 -16.96
C GLU A 78 2.09 -2.94 -17.81
N GLY A 79 1.87 -1.76 -17.25
CA GLY A 79 1.13 -0.68 -17.91
C GLY A 79 -0.39 -0.88 -17.98
N ARG A 80 -0.91 -2.02 -17.52
CA ARG A 80 -2.35 -2.30 -17.48
C ARG A 80 -2.93 -1.90 -16.12
N ASN A 81 -3.99 -1.11 -16.14
CA ASN A 81 -4.76 -0.80 -14.94
C ASN A 81 -5.79 -1.91 -14.64
N ARG A 82 -6.58 -1.73 -13.61
CA ARG A 82 -7.61 -2.69 -13.18
C ARG A 82 -9.04 -2.14 -13.28
N ALA A 83 -9.28 -1.17 -14.14
CA ALA A 83 -10.58 -0.49 -14.23
C ALA A 83 -11.75 -1.46 -14.50
N ASN A 84 -11.55 -2.42 -15.41
CA ASN A 84 -12.56 -3.44 -15.70
C ASN A 84 -12.82 -4.37 -14.50
N LEU A 85 -11.76 -4.78 -13.79
CA LEU A 85 -11.90 -5.56 -12.56
C LEU A 85 -12.60 -4.75 -11.47
N ASP A 86 -12.27 -3.48 -11.31
CA ASP A 86 -12.89 -2.61 -10.29
C ASP A 86 -14.39 -2.41 -10.56
N ALA A 87 -14.78 -2.30 -11.82
CA ALA A 87 -16.21 -2.25 -12.21
C ALA A 87 -16.92 -3.57 -11.85
N LEU A 88 -16.31 -4.72 -12.21
CA LEU A 88 -16.84 -6.03 -11.85
C LEU A 88 -16.97 -6.21 -10.33
N LEU A 89 -15.96 -5.84 -9.57
CA LEU A 89 -15.97 -6.00 -8.11
C LEU A 89 -17.02 -5.14 -7.42
N ARG A 90 -17.31 -3.94 -7.94
CA ARG A 90 -18.45 -3.11 -7.46
C ARG A 90 -19.79 -3.77 -7.76
N GLU A 91 -19.96 -4.32 -8.96
CA GLU A 91 -21.16 -5.06 -9.34
C GLU A 91 -21.38 -6.28 -8.43
N VAL A 92 -20.32 -7.07 -8.20
CA VAL A 92 -20.32 -8.25 -7.33
C VAL A 92 -20.63 -7.86 -5.88
N ALA A 93 -20.04 -6.77 -5.38
CA ALA A 93 -20.35 -6.26 -4.05
C ALA A 93 -21.80 -5.79 -3.92
N ALA A 94 -22.34 -5.12 -4.94
CA ALA A 94 -23.74 -4.69 -4.96
C ALA A 94 -24.73 -5.86 -4.96
N SER A 95 -24.32 -7.05 -5.43
CA SER A 95 -25.13 -8.30 -5.35
C SER A 95 -25.04 -9.00 -3.99
N GLY A 96 -24.30 -8.46 -3.02
CA GLY A 96 -24.21 -8.98 -1.66
C GLY A 96 -22.98 -9.84 -1.38
N VAL A 97 -22.11 -10.08 -2.36
CA VAL A 97 -20.83 -10.78 -2.14
C VAL A 97 -19.85 -9.82 -1.46
N TRP A 98 -19.22 -10.26 -0.37
CA TRP A 98 -18.20 -9.45 0.28
C TRP A 98 -16.92 -9.36 -0.56
N VAL A 99 -16.40 -8.14 -0.77
CA VAL A 99 -15.18 -7.87 -1.57
C VAL A 99 -14.11 -7.26 -0.69
N SER A 100 -12.97 -7.91 -0.56
CA SER A 100 -11.79 -7.41 0.14
C SER A 100 -10.53 -7.47 -0.77
N ALA A 101 -9.92 -6.35 -1.16
CA ALA A 101 -10.33 -4.98 -0.84
C ALA A 101 -11.35 -4.46 -1.86
N HIS A 102 -12.40 -3.82 -1.36
CA HIS A 102 -13.36 -3.14 -2.24
C HIS A 102 -12.66 -2.01 -3.02
N PRO A 103 -12.97 -1.81 -4.31
CA PRO A 103 -12.34 -0.76 -5.12
C PRO A 103 -12.40 0.63 -4.50
N ASP A 104 -13.52 1.00 -3.87
CA ASP A 104 -13.66 2.31 -3.25
C ASP A 104 -12.83 2.47 -1.97
N VAL A 105 -12.57 1.39 -1.24
CA VAL A 105 -11.62 1.38 -0.13
C VAL A 105 -10.19 1.56 -0.63
N ILE A 106 -9.84 0.90 -1.75
CA ILE A 106 -8.52 1.10 -2.38
C ILE A 106 -8.31 2.56 -2.78
N LEU A 107 -9.32 3.21 -3.35
CA LEU A 107 -9.24 4.64 -3.72
C LEU A 107 -9.07 5.55 -2.51
N LYS A 108 -9.69 5.22 -1.37
CA LYS A 108 -9.63 6.01 -0.15
C LYS A 108 -8.29 5.89 0.58
N MET A 109 -7.70 4.70 0.67
CA MET A 109 -6.51 4.46 1.49
C MET A 109 -5.27 3.96 0.73
N GLY A 110 -5.43 3.42 -0.48
CA GLY A 110 -4.34 2.84 -1.28
C GLY A 110 -3.79 3.79 -2.35
N THR A 111 -4.15 5.08 -2.35
CA THR A 111 -3.54 6.14 -3.16
C THR A 111 -2.70 7.05 -2.27
N LYS A 112 -1.72 7.75 -2.84
CA LYS A 112 -0.86 8.63 -2.02
C LYS A 112 -1.57 9.88 -1.48
N GLU A 113 -2.77 10.19 -1.98
CA GLU A 113 -3.63 11.23 -1.39
C GLU A 113 -3.93 10.95 0.09
N VAL A 114 -3.92 9.69 0.53
CA VAL A 114 -4.08 9.31 1.94
C VAL A 114 -3.06 10.02 2.84
N LEU A 115 -1.84 10.24 2.37
CA LEU A 115 -0.78 10.94 3.13
C LEU A 115 -1.19 12.38 3.47
N TYR A 116 -1.85 13.07 2.53
CA TYR A 116 -2.39 14.41 2.78
C TYR A 116 -3.63 14.36 3.68
N ARG A 117 -4.54 13.43 3.44
CA ARG A 117 -5.76 13.29 4.25
C ARG A 117 -5.46 12.98 5.71
N THR A 118 -4.41 12.21 5.97
CA THR A 118 -4.00 11.78 7.32
C THR A 118 -2.88 12.62 7.93
N ARG A 119 -2.50 13.74 7.32
CA ARG A 119 -1.35 14.57 7.74
C ARG A 119 -1.45 15.13 9.16
N THR A 120 -2.66 15.19 9.73
CA THR A 120 -2.91 15.66 11.10
C THR A 120 -2.90 14.53 12.13
N MET A 121 -2.82 13.27 11.73
CA MET A 121 -2.62 12.15 12.63
C MET A 121 -1.18 12.15 13.16
N SER A 122 -0.93 11.47 14.27
CA SER A 122 0.42 11.46 14.89
C SER A 122 1.50 10.77 14.05
N TRP A 123 1.16 10.07 13.00
CA TRP A 123 2.07 9.57 11.97
C TRP A 123 2.27 10.56 10.80
N GLY A 124 1.58 11.68 10.83
CA GLY A 124 1.59 12.67 9.75
C GLY A 124 2.81 13.57 9.78
N CYS A 125 2.96 14.34 8.74
CA CYS A 125 3.96 15.39 8.62
C CYS A 125 3.40 16.54 7.78
N ASP A 126 4.18 17.62 7.58
CA ASP A 126 3.80 18.77 6.74
C ASP A 126 3.65 18.38 5.28
N THR A 127 2.57 17.63 4.98
CA THR A 127 2.23 17.15 3.65
C THR A 127 1.36 18.17 2.93
N ALA A 128 1.73 18.54 1.69
CA ALA A 128 0.89 19.29 0.79
C ALA A 128 0.32 18.39 -0.34
N LEU A 129 -0.73 18.88 -0.96
CA LEU A 129 -1.37 18.27 -2.10
C LEU A 129 -1.61 19.34 -3.16
N TYR A 130 -1.11 19.10 -4.36
CA TYR A 130 -1.32 19.96 -5.52
C TYR A 130 -2.29 19.31 -6.48
N ARG A 131 -3.34 20.04 -6.89
CA ARG A 131 -4.29 19.58 -7.91
C ARG A 131 -4.02 20.16 -9.28
N THR A 132 -3.17 21.17 -9.35
CA THR A 132 -2.77 21.80 -10.62
C THR A 132 -1.28 22.15 -10.59
N ILE A 133 -0.70 22.26 -11.78
CA ILE A 133 0.69 22.65 -11.94
C ILE A 133 0.96 24.10 -11.47
N GLU A 134 -0.05 24.98 -11.60
CA GLU A 134 0.02 26.37 -11.15
C GLU A 134 0.09 26.45 -9.62
N ALA A 135 -0.70 25.63 -8.91
CA ALA A 135 -0.64 25.55 -7.46
C ALA A 135 0.74 25.04 -7.02
N MET A 136 1.26 23.97 -7.66
CA MET A 136 2.59 23.46 -7.38
C MET A 136 3.67 24.50 -7.64
N ARG A 137 3.58 25.23 -8.75
CA ARG A 137 4.51 26.32 -9.11
C ARG A 137 4.58 27.42 -8.05
N ALA A 138 3.42 27.78 -7.49
CA ALA A 138 3.34 28.84 -6.51
C ALA A 138 3.84 28.41 -5.12
N GLU A 139 3.56 27.20 -4.69
CA GLU A 139 3.79 26.74 -3.31
C GLU A 139 5.09 25.98 -3.12
N LEU A 140 5.55 25.17 -4.08
CA LEU A 140 6.73 24.33 -3.95
C LEU A 140 7.99 25.11 -3.57
N PRO A 141 8.31 26.30 -4.17
CA PRO A 141 9.50 27.06 -3.76
C PRO A 141 9.49 27.48 -2.28
N VAL A 142 8.33 27.84 -1.75
CA VAL A 142 8.18 28.24 -0.32
C VAL A 142 8.46 27.03 0.58
N ARG A 143 7.99 25.85 0.22
CA ARG A 143 8.21 24.61 0.98
C ARG A 143 9.66 24.14 0.90
N LEU A 144 10.29 24.27 -0.27
CA LEU A 144 11.72 23.97 -0.46
C LEU A 144 12.64 24.87 0.36
N ALA A 145 12.21 26.10 0.67
CA ALA A 145 12.97 26.99 1.56
C ALA A 145 13.03 26.44 3.00
N ALA A 146 12.08 25.60 3.41
CA ALA A 146 12.07 24.94 4.73
C ALA A 146 12.89 23.64 4.74
N GLY A 147 13.31 23.12 3.60
CA GLY A 147 14.13 21.91 3.48
C GLY A 147 13.76 21.02 2.30
N PRO A 148 14.47 19.89 2.13
CA PRO A 148 14.21 18.96 1.03
C PRO A 148 12.81 18.36 1.09
N ARG A 149 12.20 18.19 -0.07
CA ARG A 149 10.85 17.64 -0.23
C ARG A 149 10.88 16.34 -1.04
N VAL A 150 9.88 15.49 -0.84
CA VAL A 150 9.62 14.30 -1.65
C VAL A 150 8.30 14.49 -2.40
N ILE A 151 8.43 14.65 -3.70
CA ILE A 151 7.30 14.81 -4.62
C ILE A 151 6.88 13.44 -5.11
N LYS A 152 5.58 13.12 -5.04
CA LYS A 152 5.06 11.79 -5.36
C LYS A 152 3.84 11.91 -6.26
N ARG A 153 3.85 11.15 -7.36
CA ARG A 153 2.65 10.89 -8.16
C ARG A 153 1.61 10.15 -7.31
N ASN A 154 0.33 10.49 -7.45
CA ASN A 154 -0.75 9.91 -6.64
C ASN A 154 -0.85 8.37 -6.79
N ARG A 155 -0.69 7.88 -8.03
CA ARG A 155 -0.66 6.45 -8.33
C ARG A 155 0.68 6.08 -8.97
N GLY A 156 1.32 5.05 -8.47
CA GLY A 156 2.59 4.55 -8.99
C GLY A 156 3.01 3.28 -8.28
N ASN A 157 3.97 2.59 -8.86
CA ASN A 157 4.55 1.37 -8.34
C ASN A 157 6.08 1.42 -8.50
N GLY A 158 6.81 0.77 -7.58
CA GLY A 158 8.26 0.62 -7.71
C GLY A 158 9.07 1.92 -7.67
N GLY A 159 8.59 2.97 -7.01
CA GLY A 159 9.27 4.26 -6.91
C GLY A 159 9.11 5.18 -8.13
N GLN A 160 8.41 4.75 -9.16
CA GLN A 160 8.14 5.60 -10.32
C GLN A 160 7.31 6.83 -9.94
N GLY A 161 7.75 8.01 -10.40
CA GLY A 161 7.10 9.27 -10.05
C GLY A 161 7.31 9.68 -8.59
N VAL A 162 8.43 9.29 -7.99
CA VAL A 162 8.85 9.72 -6.65
C VAL A 162 10.21 10.39 -6.76
N TRP A 163 10.28 11.65 -6.32
CA TRP A 163 11.43 12.53 -6.49
C TRP A 163 11.81 13.19 -5.17
N LYS A 164 13.07 13.11 -4.76
CA LYS A 164 13.63 14.03 -3.76
C LYS A 164 14.06 15.30 -4.45
N VAL A 165 13.57 16.42 -3.96
CA VAL A 165 13.83 17.75 -4.51
C VAL A 165 14.37 18.64 -3.41
N GLU A 166 15.45 19.34 -3.69
CA GLU A 166 16.06 20.32 -2.79
C GLU A 166 16.58 21.52 -3.55
N THR A 167 16.68 22.65 -2.89
CA THR A 167 17.26 23.86 -3.46
C THR A 167 18.76 23.69 -3.67
N SER A 168 19.23 24.17 -4.80
CA SER A 168 20.64 24.20 -5.16
C SER A 168 20.95 25.56 -5.79
N SER A 169 22.20 25.87 -6.02
CA SER A 169 22.61 27.03 -6.79
C SER A 169 23.51 26.62 -7.94
N SER A 170 23.35 27.28 -9.08
CA SER A 170 24.31 27.17 -10.18
C SER A 170 25.59 27.96 -9.85
N PRO A 171 26.70 27.76 -10.60
CA PRO A 171 27.90 28.59 -10.52
C PRO A 171 27.58 30.08 -10.65
N ASP A 172 26.58 30.41 -11.47
CA ASP A 172 26.11 31.79 -11.72
C ASP A 172 25.11 32.29 -10.66
N LYS A 173 24.94 31.55 -9.53
CA LYS A 173 24.02 31.86 -8.44
C LYS A 173 22.51 31.87 -8.83
N ARG A 174 22.14 31.26 -9.98
CA ARG A 174 20.73 31.07 -10.33
C ARG A 174 20.12 30.01 -9.41
N PRO A 175 18.87 30.19 -9.01
CA PRO A 175 18.16 29.17 -8.25
C PRO A 175 17.94 27.93 -9.11
N MET A 176 18.46 26.80 -8.64
CA MET A 176 18.34 25.50 -9.28
C MET A 176 17.73 24.52 -8.29
N LEU A 177 17.15 23.47 -8.80
CA LEU A 177 16.73 22.31 -8.03
C LEU A 177 17.76 21.19 -8.23
N ARG A 178 18.06 20.49 -7.15
CA ARG A 178 18.69 19.20 -7.21
C ARG A 178 17.61 18.15 -7.05
N VAL A 179 17.45 17.29 -8.05
CA VAL A 179 16.36 16.33 -8.17
C VAL A 179 16.93 14.92 -8.26
N LEU A 180 16.52 14.04 -7.35
CA LEU A 180 16.89 12.63 -7.33
C LEU A 180 15.63 11.78 -7.49
N ASP A 181 15.56 11.06 -8.61
CA ASP A 181 14.52 10.06 -8.89
C ASP A 181 14.74 8.81 -8.01
N ALA A 182 13.68 8.31 -7.39
CA ALA A 182 13.76 7.12 -6.54
C ALA A 182 14.21 5.85 -7.29
N THR A 183 14.13 5.85 -8.61
CA THR A 183 14.58 4.75 -9.49
C THR A 183 16.00 4.92 -10.00
N LYS A 184 16.67 6.03 -9.66
CA LYS A 184 18.02 6.38 -10.12
C LYS A 184 18.97 6.58 -8.94
N ASP A 185 20.25 6.44 -9.20
CA ASP A 185 21.32 6.63 -8.21
C ASP A 185 22.00 8.00 -8.27
N VAL A 186 21.68 8.80 -9.30
CA VAL A 186 22.34 10.08 -9.57
C VAL A 186 21.31 11.20 -9.67
N ALA A 187 21.53 12.25 -8.88
CA ALA A 187 20.71 13.44 -8.92
C ALA A 187 21.04 14.33 -10.14
N GLU A 188 20.01 14.94 -10.68
CA GLU A 188 20.09 15.93 -11.74
C GLU A 188 19.96 17.35 -11.19
N ARG A 189 20.44 18.34 -11.95
CA ARG A 189 20.21 19.77 -11.63
C ARG A 189 19.30 20.35 -12.69
N LEU A 190 18.17 20.90 -12.29
CA LEU A 190 17.12 21.40 -13.16
C LEU A 190 16.69 22.80 -12.72
N GLU A 191 16.19 23.60 -13.66
CA GLU A 191 15.37 24.76 -13.31
C GLU A 191 13.99 24.31 -12.81
N LEU A 192 13.32 25.17 -12.04
CA LEU A 192 11.98 24.86 -11.51
C LEU A 192 11.01 24.51 -12.64
N ASP A 193 11.00 25.29 -13.71
CA ASP A 193 10.08 25.09 -14.84
C ASP A 193 10.31 23.75 -15.52
N GLU A 194 11.55 23.35 -15.72
CA GLU A 194 11.91 22.05 -16.29
C GLU A 194 11.44 20.88 -15.40
N PHE A 195 11.57 21.03 -14.07
CA PHE A 195 11.04 20.01 -13.13
C PHE A 195 9.50 19.95 -13.17
N LEU A 196 8.85 21.10 -13.23
CA LEU A 196 7.39 21.16 -13.31
C LEU A 196 6.85 20.54 -14.61
N GLU A 197 7.52 20.75 -15.73
CA GLU A 197 7.16 20.11 -17.00
C GLU A 197 7.18 18.57 -16.89
N ARG A 198 8.15 18.00 -16.17
CA ARG A 198 8.20 16.55 -15.90
C ARG A 198 7.05 16.05 -15.02
N CYS A 199 6.46 16.93 -14.24
CA CYS A 199 5.35 16.58 -13.33
C CYS A 199 3.98 16.73 -14.01
N VAL A 200 3.87 17.33 -15.20
CA VAL A 200 2.57 17.63 -15.85
C VAL A 200 1.71 16.38 -15.97
N GLU A 201 2.27 15.26 -16.44
CA GLU A 201 1.54 13.99 -16.60
C GLU A 201 0.99 13.42 -15.27
N TYR A 202 1.56 13.81 -14.13
CA TYR A 202 1.11 13.28 -12.82
C TYR A 202 -0.23 13.86 -12.39
N PHE A 203 -0.64 15.00 -12.95
CA PHE A 203 -1.94 15.60 -12.69
C PHE A 203 -3.08 14.86 -13.42
N GLU A 204 -2.77 14.01 -14.39
CA GLU A 204 -3.77 13.08 -14.98
C GLU A 204 -4.26 12.05 -13.97
N ASP A 205 -3.46 11.75 -12.94
CA ASP A 205 -3.82 10.87 -11.82
C ASP A 205 -4.51 11.64 -10.67
N ASP A 206 -5.01 12.85 -10.90
CA ASP A 206 -5.76 13.72 -9.99
C ASP A 206 -4.91 14.68 -9.13
N CYS A 207 -3.78 14.25 -8.56
CA CYS A 207 -2.97 15.13 -7.72
C CYS A 207 -1.52 14.67 -7.57
N VAL A 208 -0.70 15.61 -7.10
CA VAL A 208 0.71 15.39 -6.69
C VAL A 208 0.82 15.63 -5.19
N ILE A 209 1.52 14.73 -4.51
CA ILE A 209 1.79 14.81 -3.06
C ILE A 209 3.20 15.33 -2.82
N ASP A 210 3.34 16.21 -1.87
CA ASP A 210 4.60 16.79 -1.43
C ASP A 210 4.77 16.57 0.07
N GLN A 211 5.79 15.80 0.47
CA GLN A 211 6.13 15.52 1.87
C GLN A 211 7.55 16.02 2.20
N PRO A 212 7.83 16.41 3.46
CA PRO A 212 9.20 16.64 3.89
C PRO A 212 10.04 15.37 3.73
N PHE A 213 11.27 15.51 3.24
CA PHE A 213 12.22 14.40 3.25
C PHE A 213 12.57 13.99 4.68
N GLN A 214 12.53 12.71 4.98
CA GLN A 214 12.86 12.18 6.29
C GLN A 214 14.35 11.88 6.38
N ALA A 215 15.07 12.62 7.23
CA ALA A 215 16.54 12.52 7.33
C ALA A 215 17.03 11.12 7.74
N ARG A 216 16.21 10.38 8.49
CA ARG A 216 16.51 9.01 8.96
C ARG A 216 16.13 7.92 7.97
N LEU A 217 15.79 8.25 6.72
CA LEU A 217 15.44 7.27 5.68
C LEU A 217 16.54 6.21 5.46
N SER A 218 17.82 6.59 5.66
CA SER A 218 18.96 5.66 5.57
C SER A 218 18.95 4.54 6.63
N GLU A 219 18.22 4.71 7.75
CA GLU A 219 18.06 3.69 8.77
C GLU A 219 17.05 2.61 8.34
N GLY A 220 16.24 2.90 7.32
CA GLY A 220 15.32 1.97 6.68
C GLY A 220 13.86 2.39 6.80
N VAL A 221 13.03 1.54 6.21
CA VAL A 221 11.56 1.64 6.25
C VAL A 221 11.02 0.42 7.00
N VAL A 222 10.11 0.68 7.93
CA VAL A 222 9.39 -0.36 8.67
C VAL A 222 8.01 -0.51 8.03
N ARG A 223 7.75 -1.67 7.46
CA ARG A 223 6.44 -2.06 6.94
C ARG A 223 5.65 -2.80 8.02
N CYS A 224 4.47 -2.30 8.34
CA CYS A 224 3.52 -2.97 9.22
C CYS A 224 2.46 -3.67 8.36
N TYR A 225 2.46 -5.01 8.36
CA TYR A 225 1.45 -5.81 7.69
C TYR A 225 0.21 -5.92 8.56
N MET A 226 -0.95 -5.63 7.98
CA MET A 226 -2.23 -5.62 8.67
C MET A 226 -3.20 -6.62 8.04
N ALA A 227 -3.89 -7.38 8.87
CA ALA A 227 -5.05 -8.17 8.47
C ALA A 227 -6.30 -7.52 9.09
N GLY A 228 -7.09 -6.82 8.27
CA GLY A 228 -8.14 -5.94 8.78
C GLY A 228 -7.57 -4.88 9.72
N ASP A 229 -7.96 -4.92 11.00
CA ASP A 229 -7.50 -4.00 12.04
C ASP A 229 -6.41 -4.57 12.97
N ARG A 230 -5.80 -5.71 12.61
CA ARG A 230 -4.76 -6.36 13.43
C ARG A 230 -3.44 -6.47 12.69
N CYS A 231 -2.37 -6.25 13.43
CA CYS A 231 -1.02 -6.42 12.91
C CYS A 231 -0.72 -7.91 12.73
N ALA A 232 -0.38 -8.30 11.50
CA ALA A 232 0.03 -9.65 11.14
C ALA A 232 1.55 -9.84 11.31
N GLY A 233 2.34 -8.78 11.19
CA GLY A 233 3.79 -8.81 11.34
C GLY A 233 4.46 -7.59 10.76
N PHE A 234 5.79 -7.65 10.68
CA PHE A 234 6.61 -6.53 10.24
C PHE A 234 7.63 -6.93 9.17
N GLY A 235 8.00 -5.94 8.36
CA GLY A 235 9.15 -6.01 7.49
C GLY A 235 10.04 -4.78 7.71
N HIS A 236 11.32 -4.97 7.92
CA HIS A 236 12.28 -3.86 8.00
C HIS A 236 13.30 -3.99 6.90
N GLN A 237 13.53 -2.93 6.16
CA GLN A 237 14.46 -2.90 5.04
C GLN A 237 15.16 -1.54 4.96
N LYS A 238 16.49 -1.56 4.86
CA LYS A 238 17.24 -0.39 4.42
C LYS A 238 16.90 -0.08 2.96
N VAL A 239 16.75 1.18 2.63
CA VAL A 239 16.44 1.63 1.28
C VAL A 239 17.59 2.46 0.73
N LYS A 240 17.82 2.36 -0.58
CA LYS A 240 18.78 3.22 -1.32
C LYS A 240 18.08 4.42 -1.96
N ALA A 241 16.80 4.26 -2.26
CA ALA A 241 16.04 5.27 -2.96
C ALA A 241 16.10 6.62 -2.23
N LEU A 242 16.29 7.69 -2.97
CA LEU A 242 16.33 9.09 -2.48
C LEU A 242 17.48 9.40 -1.51
N ILE A 243 18.44 8.50 -1.32
CA ILE A 243 19.62 8.72 -0.49
C ILE A 243 20.82 8.99 -1.38
N ASP A 244 21.50 10.11 -1.09
CA ASP A 244 22.77 10.45 -1.71
C ASP A 244 23.88 9.59 -1.12
N ALA A 245 24.09 8.40 -1.64
CA ALA A 245 25.25 7.62 -1.27
C ALA A 245 26.44 8.01 -2.14
N PRO A 246 27.65 8.18 -1.58
CA PRO A 246 28.83 7.90 -2.36
C PRO A 246 28.67 6.46 -2.86
N VAL A 247 28.86 6.24 -4.16
CA VAL A 247 28.51 5.07 -4.98
C VAL A 247 28.93 3.68 -4.41
N ALA A 248 29.59 3.65 -3.27
CA ALA A 248 30.25 2.44 -2.73
C ALA A 248 29.56 1.78 -1.52
N CYS A 249 28.53 2.31 -0.88
CA CYS A 249 28.37 1.94 0.51
C CYS A 249 27.03 1.39 1.00
N VAL A 250 25.95 1.33 0.21
CA VAL A 250 24.69 0.80 0.81
C VAL A 250 24.04 -0.20 -0.11
N ASP A 251 24.34 -1.45 0.09
CA ASP A 251 23.44 -2.49 -0.33
C ASP A 251 22.19 -2.40 0.56
N ALA A 252 21.00 -2.24 -0.06
CA ALA A 252 19.76 -2.15 0.68
C ALA A 252 19.51 -3.39 1.57
N GLY A 253 20.22 -4.47 1.29
CA GLY A 253 20.05 -5.73 2.00
C GLY A 253 18.65 -6.34 1.79
N PRO A 254 18.45 -7.57 2.26
CA PRO A 254 17.14 -8.20 2.22
C PRO A 254 16.19 -7.52 3.22
N ARG A 255 14.89 -7.52 2.91
CA ARG A 255 13.87 -7.19 3.90
C ARG A 255 13.83 -8.26 4.98
N LEU A 256 13.97 -7.85 6.23
CA LEU A 256 13.88 -8.75 7.38
C LEU A 256 12.43 -8.81 7.83
N TYR A 257 11.83 -9.98 7.71
CA TYR A 257 10.45 -10.22 8.15
C TYR A 257 10.43 -10.76 9.57
N THR A 258 9.51 -10.27 10.38
CA THR A 258 9.35 -10.70 11.77
C THR A 258 7.87 -10.79 12.13
N SER A 259 7.56 -11.62 13.13
CA SER A 259 6.20 -11.77 13.62
C SER A 259 5.68 -10.48 14.27
N ASN A 260 4.38 -10.42 14.49
CA ASN A 260 3.74 -9.33 15.22
C ASN A 260 4.15 -9.24 16.71
N ALA A 261 4.89 -10.23 17.22
CA ALA A 261 5.43 -10.25 18.59
C ALA A 261 6.85 -9.66 18.69
N ASP A 262 7.46 -9.19 17.59
CA ASP A 262 8.82 -8.61 17.61
C ASP A 262 8.89 -7.45 18.63
N PRO A 263 9.75 -7.53 19.64
CA PRO A 263 9.82 -6.52 20.72
C PRO A 263 10.18 -5.13 20.22
N ARG A 264 10.93 -5.02 19.10
CA ARG A 264 11.34 -3.73 18.51
C ARG A 264 10.14 -2.90 18.03
N PHE A 265 9.06 -3.56 17.62
CA PHE A 265 7.93 -2.92 16.96
C PHE A 265 6.63 -2.97 17.78
N GLN A 266 6.68 -3.33 19.06
CA GLN A 266 5.46 -3.41 19.89
C GLN A 266 4.79 -2.07 20.09
N ARG A 267 5.55 -0.96 20.08
CA ARG A 267 4.97 0.39 20.10
C ARG A 267 4.21 0.66 18.79
N LEU A 268 4.83 0.37 17.63
CA LEU A 268 4.19 0.54 16.32
C LEU A 268 2.92 -0.30 16.23
N ARG A 269 2.96 -1.55 16.71
CA ARG A 269 1.78 -2.41 16.76
C ARG A 269 0.63 -1.77 17.53
N ARG A 270 0.88 -1.32 18.76
CA ARG A 270 -0.17 -0.67 19.58
C ARG A 270 -0.72 0.57 18.91
N LEU A 271 0.15 1.44 18.38
CA LEU A 271 -0.27 2.63 17.65
C LEU A 271 -1.17 2.26 16.45
N MET A 272 -0.78 1.26 15.67
CA MET A 272 -1.58 0.80 14.53
C MET A 272 -2.94 0.20 14.95
N GLU A 273 -2.95 -0.71 15.92
CA GLU A 273 -4.15 -1.44 16.30
C GLU A 273 -5.13 -0.60 17.12
N ASP A 274 -4.61 0.22 18.07
CA ASP A 274 -5.44 0.87 19.10
C ASP A 274 -5.74 2.33 18.77
N GLU A 275 -4.92 3.00 17.97
CA GLU A 275 -5.05 4.43 17.69
C GLU A 275 -5.23 4.73 16.20
N TRP A 276 -4.28 4.36 15.37
CA TRP A 276 -4.20 4.85 14.00
C TRP A 276 -5.20 4.20 13.06
N THR A 277 -5.41 2.89 13.15
CA THR A 277 -6.43 2.24 12.31
C THR A 277 -7.85 2.74 12.63
N PRO A 278 -8.26 2.89 13.91
CA PRO A 278 -9.53 3.53 14.24
C PRO A 278 -9.65 4.98 13.73
N GLN A 279 -8.59 5.79 13.86
CA GLN A 279 -8.59 7.16 13.34
C GLN A 279 -8.65 7.19 11.82
N LEU A 280 -7.87 6.35 11.14
CA LEU A 280 -7.87 6.21 9.69
C LEU A 280 -9.25 5.85 9.14
N THR A 281 -9.89 4.85 9.72
CA THR A 281 -11.23 4.42 9.29
C THR A 281 -12.27 5.51 9.47
N SER A 282 -12.23 6.23 10.59
CA SER A 282 -13.11 7.37 10.86
C SER A 282 -12.87 8.52 9.87
N LEU A 283 -11.61 8.89 9.65
CA LEU A 283 -11.23 10.01 8.78
C LEU A 283 -11.56 9.75 7.31
N LEU A 284 -11.41 8.50 6.87
CA LEU A 284 -11.66 8.10 5.49
C LEU A 284 -13.09 7.61 5.25
N ASP A 285 -13.94 7.58 6.28
CA ASP A 285 -15.27 7.00 6.19
C ASP A 285 -15.23 5.59 5.58
N ILE A 286 -14.48 4.70 6.24
CA ILE A 286 -14.37 3.28 5.91
C ILE A 286 -14.93 2.50 7.09
N PRO A 287 -16.03 1.75 6.92
CA PRO A 287 -16.52 0.86 7.96
C PRO A 287 -15.43 -0.14 8.37
N ARG A 288 -15.26 -0.38 9.67
CA ARG A 288 -14.18 -1.26 10.18
C ARG A 288 -14.20 -2.66 9.54
N HIS A 289 -15.39 -3.16 9.21
CA HIS A 289 -15.56 -4.47 8.58
C HIS A 289 -15.22 -4.48 7.08
N ASP A 290 -15.01 -3.31 6.47
CA ASP A 290 -14.59 -3.16 5.08
C ASP A 290 -13.08 -2.93 4.94
N LEU A 291 -12.34 -2.88 6.06
CA LEU A 291 -10.88 -2.88 6.01
C LEU A 291 -10.37 -4.07 5.20
N PRO A 292 -9.36 -3.88 4.36
CA PRO A 292 -8.80 -4.97 3.57
C PRO A 292 -8.30 -6.12 4.45
N MET A 293 -8.55 -7.37 4.04
CA MET A 293 -8.05 -8.55 4.75
C MET A 293 -6.54 -8.64 4.75
N ILE A 294 -5.87 -7.97 3.81
CA ILE A 294 -4.44 -7.73 3.86
C ILE A 294 -4.13 -6.35 3.27
N TRP A 295 -3.37 -5.58 3.99
CA TRP A 295 -2.81 -4.30 3.58
C TRP A 295 -1.54 -4.03 4.38
N ASP A 296 -0.74 -3.06 3.99
CA ASP A 296 0.39 -2.63 4.78
C ASP A 296 0.54 -1.11 4.78
N ALA A 297 1.22 -0.63 5.81
CA ALA A 297 1.66 0.75 5.95
C ALA A 297 3.18 0.78 6.09
N ASP A 298 3.82 1.57 5.23
CA ASP A 298 5.26 1.81 5.23
C ASP A 298 5.59 3.06 6.04
N PHE A 299 6.40 2.89 7.07
CA PHE A 299 6.83 3.97 7.96
C PHE A 299 8.31 4.25 7.82
N MET A 300 8.63 5.51 7.62
CA MET A 300 9.98 6.05 7.85
C MET A 300 10.14 6.39 9.33
N LEU A 301 11.36 6.33 9.85
CA LEU A 301 11.66 6.82 11.18
C LEU A 301 11.67 8.35 11.16
N GLY A 302 10.83 8.95 12.00
CA GLY A 302 10.82 10.39 12.27
C GLY A 302 11.88 10.76 13.31
N PRO A 303 12.01 12.04 13.66
CA PRO A 303 12.85 12.46 14.78
C PRO A 303 12.31 11.79 16.05
N PRO A 304 13.20 11.26 16.94
CA PRO A 304 12.78 10.80 18.26
C PRO A 304 12.04 11.91 19.01
N ASP A 305 11.06 11.54 19.83
CA ASP A 305 10.39 12.50 20.69
C ASP A 305 11.31 13.02 21.82
N ALA A 306 10.79 13.91 22.69
CA ALA A 306 11.56 14.52 23.76
C ALA A 306 12.14 13.50 24.76
N ASP A 307 11.53 12.33 24.87
CA ASP A 307 11.96 11.24 25.75
C ASP A 307 12.87 10.23 25.01
N GLY A 308 13.26 10.53 23.76
CA GLY A 308 14.10 9.67 22.92
C GLY A 308 13.35 8.48 22.32
N VAL A 309 12.02 8.49 22.36
CA VAL A 309 11.20 7.38 21.85
C VAL A 309 10.99 7.53 20.35
N GLU A 310 11.06 6.40 19.62
CA GLU A 310 10.89 6.37 18.18
C GLU A 310 9.53 6.95 17.74
N SER A 311 9.58 7.85 16.78
CA SER A 311 8.40 8.29 16.02
C SER A 311 8.39 7.70 14.63
N TYR A 312 7.20 7.62 14.03
CA TYR A 312 6.98 7.01 12.73
C TYR A 312 6.24 7.99 11.82
N VAL A 313 6.73 8.13 10.60
CA VAL A 313 6.10 8.98 9.57
C VAL A 313 5.59 8.10 8.45
N LEU A 314 4.30 8.18 8.14
CA LEU A 314 3.70 7.39 7.09
C LEU A 314 4.25 7.80 5.72
N GLY A 315 4.79 6.83 4.99
CA GLY A 315 5.32 6.99 3.64
C GLY A 315 4.40 6.47 2.54
N GLU A 316 3.66 5.40 2.81
CA GLU A 316 2.75 4.76 1.85
C GLU A 316 1.80 3.79 2.56
N ILE A 317 0.61 3.60 2.00
CA ILE A 317 -0.27 2.48 2.31
C ILE A 317 -0.47 1.65 1.04
N ASN A 318 -0.22 0.35 1.13
CA ASN A 318 -0.43 -0.59 0.04
C ASN A 318 -1.68 -1.43 0.29
N VAL A 319 -2.54 -1.52 -0.70
CA VAL A 319 -3.79 -2.29 -0.66
C VAL A 319 -3.92 -3.15 -1.90
N SER A 320 -4.40 -4.38 -1.74
CA SER A 320 -4.73 -5.29 -2.85
C SER A 320 -3.54 -5.85 -3.65
N SER A 321 -2.31 -5.53 -3.28
CA SER A 321 -1.09 -6.09 -3.89
C SER A 321 -0.11 -6.64 -2.86
N VAL A 322 -0.50 -6.62 -1.61
CA VAL A 322 0.31 -7.02 -0.45
C VAL A 322 0.32 -8.54 -0.35
N PHE A 323 1.50 -9.17 -0.42
CA PHE A 323 1.62 -10.60 -0.18
C PHE A 323 1.49 -10.90 1.32
N PRO A 324 0.82 -12.00 1.73
CA PRO A 324 0.65 -12.36 3.14
C PRO A 324 1.98 -12.78 3.78
N ILE A 325 2.63 -11.84 4.42
CA ILE A 325 3.91 -11.97 5.09
C ILE A 325 3.77 -11.31 6.47
N PRO A 326 4.43 -11.83 7.52
CA PRO A 326 5.17 -13.10 7.59
C PRO A 326 4.26 -14.34 7.53
N ASP A 327 4.79 -15.54 7.73
CA ASP A 327 4.03 -16.80 7.60
C ASP A 327 2.77 -16.83 8.47
N GLU A 328 2.80 -16.22 9.66
CA GLU A 328 1.68 -16.09 10.58
C GLU A 328 0.51 -15.26 10.02
N ALA A 329 0.78 -14.42 9.01
CA ALA A 329 -0.26 -13.58 8.39
C ALA A 329 -1.39 -14.42 7.79
N SER A 330 -1.10 -15.61 7.28
CA SER A 330 -2.11 -16.50 6.71
C SER A 330 -3.18 -16.91 7.73
N ALA A 331 -2.76 -17.21 8.97
CA ALA A 331 -3.68 -17.57 10.06
C ALA A 331 -4.50 -16.36 10.52
N GLU A 332 -3.91 -15.16 10.55
CA GLU A 332 -4.63 -13.94 10.92
C GLU A 332 -5.67 -13.57 9.87
N ILE A 333 -5.32 -13.65 8.58
CA ILE A 333 -6.25 -13.46 7.46
C ILE A 333 -7.43 -14.43 7.59
N ALA A 334 -7.16 -15.71 7.80
CA ALA A 334 -8.20 -16.72 7.93
C ALA A 334 -9.17 -16.41 9.08
N ARG A 335 -8.65 -16.06 10.27
CA ARG A 335 -9.48 -15.65 11.41
C ARG A 335 -10.39 -14.48 11.08
N ARG A 336 -9.86 -13.43 10.41
CA ARG A 336 -10.63 -12.25 10.01
C ARG A 336 -11.70 -12.57 8.97
N VAL A 337 -11.39 -13.45 8.03
CA VAL A 337 -12.37 -13.93 7.05
C VAL A 337 -13.52 -14.66 7.77
N ALA A 338 -13.20 -15.56 8.70
CA ALA A 338 -14.21 -16.27 9.48
C ALA A 338 -15.11 -15.31 10.31
N ASP A 339 -14.49 -14.32 10.97
CA ASP A 339 -15.24 -13.31 11.73
C ASP A 339 -16.20 -12.53 10.81
N ARG A 340 -15.75 -12.18 9.60
CA ARG A 340 -16.57 -11.47 8.62
C ARG A 340 -17.73 -12.32 8.10
N LEU A 341 -17.49 -13.60 7.83
CA LEU A 341 -18.54 -14.52 7.37
C LEU A 341 -19.59 -14.73 8.46
N ARG A 342 -19.18 -14.93 9.73
CA ARG A 342 -20.11 -15.06 10.87
C ARG A 342 -20.96 -13.82 11.08
N SER A 343 -20.42 -12.63 10.83
CA SER A 343 -21.18 -11.38 11.00
C SER A 343 -22.25 -11.14 9.95
N LYS A 344 -22.30 -11.96 8.89
CA LYS A 344 -23.33 -11.94 7.84
C LYS A 344 -24.49 -12.91 8.13
N LEU A 345 -24.25 -13.87 9.03
CA LEU A 345 -25.26 -14.83 9.52
C LEU A 345 -26.05 -14.19 10.65
#